data_8a4b811f17219ee1d3cb7306c1701d60
#
_entry.id   8a4b811f17219ee1d3cb7306c1701d60
#
_cell.length_a   1.000
_cell.length_b   1.000
_cell.length_c   1.000
_cell.angle_alpha   90.00
_cell.angle_beta   90.00
_cell.angle_gamma   90.00
#
_symmetry.space_group_name_H-M   'P 1'
#
loop_
_entity.id
_entity.type
_entity.pdbx_description
1 polymer ?
#
loop_
_entity_poly.entity_id
_entity_poly.type
_entity_poly.pdbx_seq_one_letter_code
_entity_poly.pdbx_strand_id
1 'polypeptide(L)'
;MEEARLLKLKYQAAKKIDPSINQEKVADLCGWAGQSVVSQYLNGKIALNVSALLKFAQVLHFDPSEVSPRLISSHLHLDHFEPKHSLDPTSLFSRYNNLVYSSPEENRVTHVSPIDVWDDDTPLGKDEVEIPFFKEVELSAGQGSAVMLETNGRKLRFGKRTLQRKNIDPGAAGCVPITGNSMEPVLPDGSTVGVDTACVNVQDGKMYALDHDGLLRVKLLYRQPGGGLRLKSYNEAEHPDERYGGEYVNEHIRIIGKVFWYSVLL
;
A
#
# COMPACT_ATOMS: atom_id res chain seq x y z
N MET A 1 17.37 -19.96 -5.53
CA MET A 1 18.79 -20.37 -5.33
C MET A 1 19.65 -20.22 -6.59
N GLU A 2 19.08 -20.41 -7.78
CA GLU A 2 19.80 -20.27 -9.07
C GLU A 2 20.27 -18.82 -9.32
N GLU A 3 19.40 -17.83 -9.11
CA GLU A 3 19.72 -16.39 -9.31
C GLU A 3 20.92 -15.94 -8.44
N ALA A 4 20.98 -16.37 -7.19
CA ALA A 4 22.10 -16.05 -6.30
C ALA A 4 23.42 -16.69 -6.77
N ARG A 5 23.36 -17.90 -7.33
CA ARG A 5 24.52 -18.59 -7.90
C ARG A 5 25.03 -17.82 -9.12
N LEU A 6 24.15 -17.43 -10.02
CA LEU A 6 24.51 -16.65 -11.23
C LEU A 6 25.06 -15.27 -10.85
N LEU A 7 24.42 -14.57 -9.91
CA LEU A 7 24.92 -13.29 -9.40
C LEU A 7 26.33 -13.43 -8.79
N LYS A 8 26.56 -14.49 -8.03
CA LYS A 8 27.90 -14.76 -7.45
C LYS A 8 28.96 -15.00 -8.52
N LEU A 9 28.61 -15.68 -9.61
CA LEU A 9 29.52 -15.84 -10.77
C LEU A 9 29.85 -14.51 -11.40
N LYS A 10 28.87 -13.62 -11.61
CA LYS A 10 29.10 -12.28 -12.16
C LYS A 10 29.98 -11.43 -11.24
N TYR A 11 29.76 -11.48 -9.92
CA TYR A 11 30.64 -10.82 -8.96
C TYR A 11 32.07 -11.34 -9.03
N GLN A 12 32.28 -12.66 -9.13
CA GLN A 12 33.62 -13.23 -9.25
C GLN A 12 34.30 -12.88 -10.57
N ALA A 13 33.55 -12.81 -11.67
CA ALA A 13 34.07 -12.37 -12.96
C ALA A 13 34.52 -10.91 -12.93
N ALA A 14 33.69 -10.02 -12.39
CA ALA A 14 34.05 -8.61 -12.22
C ALA A 14 35.29 -8.41 -11.35
N LYS A 15 35.41 -9.16 -10.24
CA LYS A 15 36.58 -9.13 -9.36
C LYS A 15 37.87 -9.63 -10.02
N LYS A 16 37.77 -10.54 -11.00
CA LYS A 16 38.94 -10.97 -11.79
C LYS A 16 39.42 -9.88 -12.75
N ILE A 17 38.52 -9.07 -13.28
CA ILE A 17 38.81 -7.96 -14.19
C ILE A 17 39.35 -6.76 -13.41
N ASP A 18 38.69 -6.40 -12.31
CA ASP A 18 39.10 -5.34 -11.39
C ASP A 18 39.25 -5.89 -9.95
N PRO A 19 40.51 -6.18 -9.52
CA PRO A 19 40.79 -6.68 -8.17
C PRO A 19 40.38 -5.72 -7.05
N SER A 20 40.13 -4.43 -7.32
CA SER A 20 39.67 -3.45 -6.35
C SER A 20 38.19 -3.67 -5.94
N ILE A 21 37.43 -4.43 -6.73
CA ILE A 21 36.04 -4.76 -6.45
C ILE A 21 35.99 -5.73 -5.25
N ASN A 22 35.40 -5.26 -4.16
CA ASN A 22 35.08 -6.05 -2.98
C ASN A 22 33.63 -5.79 -2.58
N GLN A 23 33.11 -6.58 -1.59
CA GLN A 23 31.70 -6.46 -1.21
C GLN A 23 31.36 -5.11 -0.56
N GLU A 24 32.32 -4.47 0.10
CA GLU A 24 32.16 -3.15 0.69
C GLU A 24 32.02 -2.09 -0.38
N LYS A 25 32.94 -2.06 -1.35
CA LYS A 25 32.89 -1.13 -2.49
C LYS A 25 31.61 -1.31 -3.32
N VAL A 26 31.16 -2.56 -3.52
CA VAL A 26 29.87 -2.83 -4.20
C VAL A 26 28.70 -2.30 -3.38
N ALA A 27 28.72 -2.45 -2.05
CA ALA A 27 27.69 -1.90 -1.20
C ALA A 27 27.62 -0.38 -1.28
N ASP A 28 28.78 0.29 -1.23
CA ASP A 28 28.88 1.76 -1.33
C ASP A 28 28.36 2.26 -2.68
N LEU A 29 28.78 1.64 -3.79
CA LEU A 29 28.32 1.99 -5.13
C LEU A 29 26.83 1.71 -5.35
N CYS A 30 26.27 0.71 -4.68
CA CYS A 30 24.84 0.41 -4.70
C CYS A 30 24.02 1.29 -3.73
N GLY A 31 24.66 2.11 -2.88
CA GLY A 31 24.00 2.92 -1.85
C GLY A 31 23.38 2.05 -0.75
N TRP A 32 24.05 0.95 -0.35
CA TRP A 32 23.58 0.07 0.73
C TRP A 32 24.38 0.27 2.03
N ALA A 33 23.76 -0.11 3.16
CA ALA A 33 24.31 0.14 4.49
C ALA A 33 25.64 -0.60 4.81
N GLY A 34 26.12 -1.50 3.92
CA GLY A 34 27.41 -2.17 4.06
C GLY A 34 27.47 -3.53 3.38
N GLN A 35 28.67 -4.13 3.44
CA GLN A 35 29.01 -5.38 2.76
C GLN A 35 28.09 -6.57 3.12
N SER A 36 27.47 -6.55 4.31
CA SER A 36 26.58 -7.63 4.78
C SER A 36 25.37 -7.81 3.85
N VAL A 37 24.84 -6.72 3.29
CA VAL A 37 23.72 -6.74 2.35
C VAL A 37 24.13 -7.44 1.04
N VAL A 38 25.30 -7.09 0.51
CA VAL A 38 25.86 -7.74 -0.69
C VAL A 38 26.06 -9.23 -0.45
N SER A 39 26.65 -9.59 0.71
CA SER A 39 26.87 -10.99 1.10
C SER A 39 25.56 -11.78 1.18
N GLN A 40 24.48 -11.19 1.70
CA GLN A 40 23.18 -11.85 1.83
C GLN A 40 22.55 -12.14 0.45
N TYR A 41 22.66 -11.23 -0.52
CA TYR A 41 22.23 -11.47 -1.90
C TYR A 41 23.06 -12.55 -2.58
N LEU A 42 24.39 -12.46 -2.50
CA LEU A 42 25.31 -13.43 -3.13
C LEU A 42 25.16 -14.85 -2.58
N ASN A 43 24.73 -15.00 -1.33
CA ASN A 43 24.50 -16.30 -0.70
C ASN A 43 23.02 -16.73 -0.69
N GLY A 44 22.13 -15.97 -1.35
CA GLY A 44 20.70 -16.31 -1.48
C GLY A 44 19.93 -16.24 -0.17
N LYS A 45 20.44 -15.55 0.85
CA LYS A 45 19.73 -15.31 2.12
C LYS A 45 18.61 -14.29 1.97
N ILE A 46 18.75 -13.37 1.02
CA ILE A 46 17.72 -12.43 0.60
C ILE A 46 17.36 -12.73 -0.86
N ALA A 47 16.07 -12.80 -1.16
CA ALA A 47 15.59 -12.98 -2.53
C ALA A 47 15.96 -11.75 -3.38
N LEU A 48 16.49 -12.00 -4.59
CA LEU A 48 16.83 -10.95 -5.52
C LEU A 48 15.54 -10.27 -6.01
N ASN A 49 15.52 -8.96 -5.96
CA ASN A 49 14.46 -8.11 -6.54
C ASN A 49 15.01 -7.30 -7.71
N VAL A 50 14.13 -6.70 -8.50
CA VAL A 50 14.52 -5.95 -9.72
C VAL A 50 15.47 -4.82 -9.40
N SER A 51 15.20 -4.02 -8.38
CA SER A 51 16.06 -2.89 -7.98
C SER A 51 17.48 -3.34 -7.62
N ALA A 52 17.61 -4.41 -6.83
CA ALA A 52 18.91 -4.94 -6.45
C ALA A 52 19.64 -5.57 -7.65
N LEU A 53 18.92 -6.31 -8.52
CA LEU A 53 19.48 -6.89 -9.73
C LEU A 53 20.09 -5.82 -10.64
N LEU A 54 19.35 -4.73 -10.87
CA LEU A 54 19.81 -3.64 -11.73
C LEU A 54 21.02 -2.89 -11.14
N LYS A 55 21.04 -2.65 -9.83
CA LYS A 55 22.21 -2.07 -9.14
C LYS A 55 23.44 -2.95 -9.26
N PHE A 56 23.30 -4.25 -9.06
CA PHE A 56 24.40 -5.19 -9.26
C PHE A 56 24.87 -5.21 -10.71
N ALA A 57 23.95 -5.24 -11.68
CA ALA A 57 24.25 -5.26 -13.10
C ALA A 57 25.05 -4.04 -13.54
N GLN A 58 24.69 -2.87 -13.00
CA GLN A 58 25.40 -1.62 -13.25
C GLN A 58 26.82 -1.62 -12.68
N VAL A 59 26.97 -1.99 -11.40
CA VAL A 59 28.26 -1.95 -10.69
C VAL A 59 29.21 -3.02 -11.19
N LEU A 60 28.68 -4.19 -11.57
CA LEU A 60 29.47 -5.34 -12.00
C LEU A 60 29.50 -5.53 -13.53
N HIS A 61 28.87 -4.63 -14.29
CA HIS A 61 28.85 -4.58 -15.76
C HIS A 61 28.41 -5.89 -16.42
N PHE A 62 27.19 -6.37 -16.11
CA PHE A 62 26.60 -7.55 -16.76
C PHE A 62 25.16 -7.29 -17.19
N ASP A 63 24.62 -8.09 -18.13
CA ASP A 63 23.22 -8.00 -18.53
C ASP A 63 22.32 -8.62 -17.43
N PRO A 64 21.36 -7.84 -16.88
CA PRO A 64 20.47 -8.31 -15.84
C PRO A 64 19.69 -9.59 -16.22
N SER A 65 19.36 -9.78 -17.52
CA SER A 65 18.65 -10.93 -18.01
C SER A 65 19.45 -12.23 -17.87
N GLU A 66 20.78 -12.16 -17.82
CA GLU A 66 21.63 -13.32 -17.62
C GLU A 66 21.56 -13.88 -16.20
N VAL A 67 21.13 -13.10 -15.23
CA VAL A 67 20.99 -13.52 -13.84
C VAL A 67 19.55 -13.87 -13.51
N SER A 68 18.58 -13.06 -13.94
CA SER A 68 17.16 -13.30 -13.69
C SER A 68 16.27 -12.81 -14.84
N PRO A 69 16.08 -13.61 -15.91
CA PRO A 69 15.14 -13.30 -16.98
C PRO A 69 13.72 -13.03 -16.45
N ARG A 70 13.32 -13.77 -15.41
CA ARG A 70 12.02 -13.66 -14.76
C ARG A 70 11.75 -12.25 -14.22
N LEU A 71 12.72 -11.64 -13.54
CA LEU A 71 12.57 -10.31 -12.97
C LEU A 71 12.52 -9.24 -14.05
N ILE A 72 13.21 -9.43 -15.16
CA ILE A 72 13.21 -8.50 -16.27
C ILE A 72 11.91 -8.62 -17.09
N SER A 73 11.46 -9.84 -17.40
CA SER A 73 10.22 -10.07 -18.15
C SER A 73 8.97 -9.55 -17.41
N SER A 74 8.93 -9.66 -16.09
CA SER A 74 7.81 -9.14 -15.29
C SER A 74 7.72 -7.61 -15.25
N HIS A 75 8.80 -6.90 -15.63
CA HIS A 75 8.84 -5.44 -15.71
C HIS A 75 8.64 -4.90 -17.13
N LEU A 76 8.78 -5.77 -18.15
CA LEU A 76 8.64 -5.42 -19.57
C LEU A 76 7.23 -5.73 -20.12
N HIS A 77 6.19 -5.87 -19.29
CA HIS A 77 4.81 -5.79 -19.76
C HIS A 77 4.46 -4.35 -20.15
N LEU A 78 5.11 -3.91 -21.22
CA LEU A 78 4.63 -2.87 -22.11
C LEU A 78 4.03 -3.61 -23.30
N ASP A 79 2.72 -3.49 -23.46
CA ASP A 79 1.95 -3.97 -24.59
C ASP A 79 2.60 -3.56 -25.92
N HIS A 80 2.69 -4.53 -26.83
CA HIS A 80 3.09 -4.39 -28.23
C HIS A 80 4.57 -4.05 -28.52
N PHE A 81 5.42 -5.07 -28.51
CA PHE A 81 6.62 -5.04 -29.33
C PHE A 81 6.84 -6.39 -30.03
N GLU A 82 6.63 -6.43 -31.34
CA GLU A 82 7.14 -7.51 -32.21
C GLU A 82 8.67 -7.47 -32.21
N PRO A 83 9.37 -8.61 -32.11
CA PRO A 83 10.82 -8.66 -32.11
C PRO A 83 11.34 -8.55 -33.54
N LYS A 84 11.59 -7.34 -34.01
CA LYS A 84 12.44 -7.12 -35.19
C LYS A 84 13.59 -6.23 -34.78
N HIS A 85 14.80 -6.81 -34.88
CA HIS A 85 16.14 -6.31 -34.71
C HIS A 85 16.79 -6.54 -33.35
N SER A 86 18.03 -7.10 -33.44
CA SER A 86 18.98 -7.29 -32.36
C SER A 86 19.14 -6.00 -31.54
N LEU A 87 18.71 -6.04 -30.30
CA LEU A 87 18.87 -4.91 -29.37
C LEU A 87 20.33 -4.85 -28.92
N ASP A 88 21.03 -3.83 -29.36
CA ASP A 88 22.35 -3.46 -28.82
C ASP A 88 22.23 -3.24 -27.30
N PRO A 89 23.02 -3.94 -26.47
CA PRO A 89 23.02 -3.78 -25.02
C PRO A 89 23.19 -2.34 -24.55
N THR A 90 23.90 -1.50 -25.31
CA THR A 90 24.09 -0.08 -25.04
C THR A 90 22.80 0.73 -25.11
N SER A 91 21.83 0.31 -25.92
CA SER A 91 20.55 1.03 -26.07
C SER A 91 19.60 0.81 -24.89
N LEU A 92 19.65 -0.36 -24.26
CA LEU A 92 18.91 -0.65 -23.03
C LEU A 92 19.48 0.10 -21.83
N PHE A 93 20.81 0.19 -21.75
CA PHE A 93 21.51 0.96 -20.73
C PHE A 93 21.23 2.46 -20.83
N SER A 94 21.21 3.02 -22.05
CA SER A 94 20.92 4.44 -22.27
C SER A 94 19.47 4.78 -21.88
N ARG A 95 18.50 3.92 -22.18
CA ARG A 95 17.10 4.11 -21.79
C ARG A 95 16.89 3.97 -20.29
N TYR A 96 17.60 3.05 -19.63
CA TYR A 96 17.55 2.87 -18.19
C TYR A 96 18.21 4.02 -17.44
N ASN A 97 19.36 4.51 -17.92
CA ASN A 97 20.02 5.67 -17.33
C ASN A 97 19.18 6.94 -17.42
N ASN A 98 18.41 7.13 -18.49
CA ASN A 98 17.45 8.23 -18.58
C ASN A 98 16.25 8.10 -17.64
N LEU A 99 15.96 6.90 -17.15
CA LEU A 99 14.86 6.64 -16.19
C LEU A 99 15.30 6.69 -14.72
N VAL A 100 16.60 6.47 -14.44
CA VAL A 100 17.08 6.27 -13.05
C VAL A 100 18.16 7.28 -12.64
N TYR A 101 18.85 7.88 -13.59
CA TYR A 101 19.94 8.84 -13.34
C TYR A 101 19.77 10.13 -14.14
N SER A 102 18.71 10.87 -13.89
CA SER A 102 18.82 12.32 -13.98
C SER A 102 19.68 12.77 -12.80
N SER A 103 20.71 13.58 -13.08
CA SER A 103 21.56 14.19 -12.07
C SER A 103 20.70 14.95 -11.03
N PRO A 104 21.17 15.18 -9.79
CA PRO A 104 20.42 15.92 -8.79
C PRO A 104 19.95 17.32 -9.23
N GLU A 105 20.58 17.89 -10.26
CA GLU A 105 20.14 19.16 -10.84
C GLU A 105 19.06 19.03 -11.91
N GLU A 106 18.92 17.85 -12.56
CA GLU A 106 17.85 17.57 -13.54
C GLU A 106 16.59 16.97 -12.91
N ASN A 107 16.64 16.62 -11.63
CA ASN A 107 15.46 16.15 -10.89
C ASN A 107 14.57 17.32 -10.38
N ARG A 108 14.69 18.50 -11.00
CA ARG A 108 13.56 19.43 -11.00
C ARG A 108 12.46 18.75 -11.79
N VAL A 109 11.36 18.44 -11.10
CA VAL A 109 10.09 18.06 -11.72
C VAL A 109 9.71 19.17 -12.71
N THR A 110 10.27 19.10 -13.92
CA THR A 110 10.04 20.11 -14.96
C THR A 110 8.79 19.82 -15.77
N HIS A 111 8.20 18.62 -15.59
CA HIS A 111 6.92 18.23 -16.16
C HIS A 111 6.12 17.47 -15.10
N VAL A 112 5.30 18.19 -14.38
CA VAL A 112 4.11 17.59 -13.77
C VAL A 112 3.15 17.42 -14.96
N SER A 113 2.93 16.17 -15.38
CA SER A 113 1.81 15.90 -16.29
C SER A 113 0.56 16.50 -15.66
N PRO A 114 -0.28 17.23 -16.42
CA PRO A 114 -1.52 17.72 -15.87
C PRO A 114 -2.27 16.53 -15.24
N ILE A 115 -2.73 16.72 -13.99
CA ILE A 115 -3.58 15.73 -13.35
C ILE A 115 -4.86 15.72 -14.20
N ASP A 116 -5.19 14.59 -14.80
CA ASP A 116 -6.47 14.41 -15.43
C ASP A 116 -7.55 14.58 -14.35
N VAL A 117 -8.23 15.71 -14.40
CA VAL A 117 -9.34 15.99 -13.49
C VAL A 117 -10.49 15.10 -13.92
N TRP A 118 -10.96 14.27 -13.03
CA TRP A 118 -12.14 13.44 -13.26
C TRP A 118 -13.35 14.02 -12.53
N ASP A 119 -14.51 13.88 -13.14
CA ASP A 119 -15.83 14.22 -12.63
C ASP A 119 -16.75 12.98 -12.70
N ASP A 120 -18.01 13.16 -12.33
CA ASP A 120 -18.98 12.06 -12.32
C ASP A 120 -19.30 11.52 -13.73
N ASP A 121 -19.03 12.28 -14.77
CA ASP A 121 -19.24 11.90 -16.17
C ASP A 121 -18.01 11.23 -16.80
N THR A 122 -16.86 11.28 -16.14
CA THR A 122 -15.62 10.69 -16.63
C THR A 122 -15.68 9.16 -16.53
N PRO A 123 -15.53 8.40 -17.64
CA PRO A 123 -15.58 6.94 -17.61
C PRO A 123 -14.51 6.34 -16.68
N LEU A 124 -14.86 5.25 -16.02
CA LEU A 124 -13.92 4.49 -15.19
C LEU A 124 -12.82 3.87 -16.04
N GLY A 125 -11.58 4.00 -15.59
CA GLY A 125 -10.46 3.25 -16.12
C GLY A 125 -10.63 1.74 -15.91
N LYS A 126 -9.99 0.93 -16.76
CA LYS A 126 -10.05 -0.55 -16.67
C LYS A 126 -9.60 -1.09 -15.30
N ASP A 127 -8.67 -0.38 -14.65
CA ASP A 127 -8.09 -0.76 -13.35
C ASP A 127 -8.71 0.01 -12.17
N GLU A 128 -9.81 0.71 -12.40
CA GLU A 128 -10.52 1.48 -11.38
C GLU A 128 -11.85 0.85 -11.00
N VAL A 129 -12.31 1.17 -9.80
CA VAL A 129 -13.61 0.81 -9.26
C VAL A 129 -14.11 1.95 -8.40
N GLU A 130 -15.40 2.18 -8.42
CA GLU A 130 -16.07 3.16 -7.56
C GLU A 130 -16.55 2.50 -6.28
N ILE A 131 -16.24 3.14 -5.15
CA ILE A 131 -16.73 2.77 -3.82
C ILE A 131 -17.71 3.85 -3.36
N PRO A 132 -18.93 3.47 -2.96
CA PRO A 132 -19.94 4.42 -2.52
C PRO A 132 -19.48 5.18 -1.28
N PHE A 133 -19.85 6.46 -1.24
CA PHE A 133 -19.67 7.33 -0.10
C PHE A 133 -20.98 7.41 0.67
N PHE A 134 -20.95 6.94 1.92
CA PHE A 134 -22.11 6.93 2.79
C PHE A 134 -22.10 8.18 3.69
N LYS A 135 -23.27 8.72 3.94
CA LYS A 135 -23.49 9.76 4.93
C LYS A 135 -24.26 9.15 6.10
N GLU A 136 -23.88 9.53 7.30
CA GLU A 136 -24.67 9.24 8.48
C GLU A 136 -26.01 10.00 8.39
N VAL A 137 -27.12 9.27 8.44
CA VAL A 137 -28.46 9.84 8.53
C VAL A 137 -28.97 9.59 9.94
N GLU A 138 -29.11 10.66 10.71
CA GLU A 138 -29.85 10.62 11.96
C GLU A 138 -31.33 10.37 11.66
N LEU A 139 -31.81 9.17 11.90
CA LEU A 139 -33.24 8.88 11.92
C LEU A 139 -33.78 9.43 13.25
N SER A 140 -34.64 10.44 13.13
CA SER A 140 -35.38 11.03 14.25
C SER A 140 -36.03 9.97 15.13
N ALA A 141 -35.65 9.98 16.42
CA ALA A 141 -36.33 9.43 17.60
C ALA A 141 -37.50 8.46 17.36
N GLY A 142 -37.20 7.19 17.16
CA GLY A 142 -38.09 6.08 17.31
C GLY A 142 -37.29 4.88 17.84
N GLN A 143 -37.88 4.05 18.71
CA GLN A 143 -37.23 2.87 19.29
C GLN A 143 -36.51 2.04 18.22
N GLY A 144 -35.16 2.04 18.26
CA GLY A 144 -34.33 1.28 17.37
C GLY A 144 -33.65 2.13 16.28
N SER A 145 -32.98 3.24 16.65
CA SER A 145 -32.14 3.97 15.70
C SER A 145 -30.89 3.16 15.34
N ALA A 146 -30.98 2.43 14.23
CA ALA A 146 -29.79 1.92 13.58
C ALA A 146 -29.16 3.02 12.74
N VAL A 147 -27.83 3.14 12.71
CA VAL A 147 -27.13 3.97 11.73
C VAL A 147 -27.56 3.49 10.35
N MET A 148 -28.36 4.27 9.64
CA MET A 148 -28.63 4.05 8.24
C MET A 148 -27.58 4.80 7.43
N LEU A 149 -26.72 4.06 6.75
CA LEU A 149 -25.76 4.63 5.82
C LEU A 149 -26.48 4.81 4.47
N GLU A 150 -26.83 6.03 4.14
CA GLU A 150 -27.40 6.34 2.84
C GLU A 150 -26.31 6.83 1.88
N THR A 151 -26.37 6.35 0.65
CA THR A 151 -25.49 6.87 -0.40
C THR A 151 -26.02 8.23 -0.83
N ASN A 152 -25.19 9.26 -0.75
CA ASN A 152 -25.52 10.59 -1.24
C ASN A 152 -25.22 10.76 -2.75
N GLY A 153 -25.04 9.66 -3.47
CA GLY A 153 -24.65 9.64 -4.88
C GLY A 153 -23.15 9.87 -5.11
N ARG A 154 -22.39 10.33 -4.09
CA ARG A 154 -20.94 10.51 -4.20
C ARG A 154 -20.23 9.16 -4.15
N LYS A 155 -19.16 9.03 -4.92
CA LYS A 155 -18.34 7.85 -4.99
C LYS A 155 -16.87 8.24 -4.94
N LEU A 156 -16.04 7.37 -4.43
CA LEU A 156 -14.58 7.49 -4.49
C LEU A 156 -14.02 6.45 -5.44
N ARG A 157 -13.10 6.87 -6.31
CA ARG A 157 -12.42 5.98 -7.24
C ARG A 157 -11.21 5.35 -6.57
N PHE A 158 -11.12 4.03 -6.65
CA PHE A 158 -10.01 3.24 -6.15
C PHE A 158 -9.41 2.40 -7.25
N GLY A 159 -8.09 2.28 -7.26
CA GLY A 159 -7.43 1.29 -8.09
C GLY A 159 -7.75 -0.12 -7.61
N LYS A 160 -8.20 -1.00 -8.52
CA LYS A 160 -8.52 -2.42 -8.23
C LYS A 160 -7.39 -3.14 -7.50
N ARG A 161 -6.13 -2.85 -7.88
CA ARG A 161 -4.95 -3.43 -7.23
C ARG A 161 -4.83 -3.07 -5.75
N THR A 162 -5.29 -1.90 -5.33
CA THR A 162 -5.27 -1.47 -3.92
C THR A 162 -6.21 -2.35 -3.10
N LEU A 163 -7.41 -2.61 -3.59
CA LEU A 163 -8.39 -3.46 -2.94
C LEU A 163 -7.94 -4.93 -2.94
N GLN A 164 -7.46 -5.43 -4.08
CA GLN A 164 -6.94 -6.80 -4.21
C GLN A 164 -5.80 -7.10 -3.24
N ARG A 165 -4.85 -6.18 -3.05
CA ARG A 165 -3.74 -6.34 -2.08
C ARG A 165 -4.22 -6.50 -0.65
N LYS A 166 -5.38 -5.96 -0.32
CA LYS A 166 -6.00 -6.04 1.00
C LYS A 166 -7.08 -7.11 1.07
N ASN A 167 -7.31 -7.81 -0.04
CA ASN A 167 -8.37 -8.81 -0.18
C ASN A 167 -9.77 -8.25 0.13
N ILE A 168 -10.03 -7.03 -0.35
CA ILE A 168 -11.30 -6.32 -0.17
C ILE A 168 -12.18 -6.56 -1.38
N ASP A 169 -13.40 -7.00 -1.13
CA ASP A 169 -14.44 -7.04 -2.16
C ASP A 169 -14.99 -5.62 -2.39
N PRO A 170 -14.90 -5.06 -3.62
CA PRO A 170 -15.46 -3.75 -3.90
C PRO A 170 -16.94 -3.62 -3.57
N GLY A 171 -17.72 -4.72 -3.71
CA GLY A 171 -19.14 -4.76 -3.39
C GLY A 171 -19.43 -4.68 -1.88
N ALA A 172 -18.45 -4.98 -1.05
CA ALA A 172 -18.53 -4.88 0.41
C ALA A 172 -17.77 -3.67 0.98
N ALA A 173 -17.25 -2.80 0.11
CA ALA A 173 -16.50 -1.62 0.54
C ALA A 173 -17.40 -0.38 0.55
N GLY A 174 -17.18 0.50 1.53
CA GLY A 174 -17.84 1.79 1.63
C GLY A 174 -16.93 2.84 2.24
N CYS A 175 -17.15 4.10 1.91
CA CYS A 175 -16.43 5.21 2.51
C CYS A 175 -17.36 6.02 3.40
N VAL A 176 -16.89 6.44 4.57
CA VAL A 176 -17.65 7.27 5.51
C VAL A 176 -16.78 8.43 6.02
N PRO A 177 -17.36 9.64 6.20
CA PRO A 177 -16.68 10.73 6.86
C PRO A 177 -16.58 10.45 8.36
N ILE A 178 -15.57 11.01 9.00
CA ILE A 178 -15.40 10.99 10.45
C ILE A 178 -15.65 12.37 10.98
N THR A 179 -16.38 12.45 12.08
CA THR A 179 -16.59 13.67 12.85
C THR A 179 -16.00 13.52 14.24
N GLY A 180 -15.49 14.63 14.77
CA GLY A 180 -14.91 14.70 16.11
C GLY A 180 -13.43 14.33 16.17
N ASN A 181 -12.84 14.49 17.36
CA ASN A 181 -11.41 14.44 17.60
C ASN A 181 -10.92 13.15 18.28
N SER A 182 -11.79 12.16 18.48
CA SER A 182 -11.46 10.95 19.26
C SER A 182 -10.33 10.12 18.66
N MET A 183 -10.11 10.24 17.35
CA MET A 183 -9.10 9.48 16.63
C MET A 183 -7.90 10.35 16.20
N GLU A 184 -7.81 11.57 16.69
CA GLU A 184 -6.62 12.40 16.54
C GLU A 184 -5.42 11.83 17.30
N PRO A 185 -4.18 12.06 16.79
CA PRO A 185 -3.82 12.81 15.57
C PRO A 185 -3.89 12.00 14.28
N VAL A 186 -4.30 10.72 14.32
CA VAL A 186 -4.26 9.80 13.16
C VAL A 186 -5.38 10.11 12.19
N LEU A 187 -6.57 10.39 12.70
CA LEU A 187 -7.75 10.76 11.92
C LEU A 187 -8.32 12.06 12.50
N PRO A 188 -7.91 13.24 12.02
CA PRO A 188 -8.53 14.51 12.35
C PRO A 188 -9.99 14.58 11.94
N ASP A 189 -10.72 15.52 12.53
CA ASP A 189 -12.09 15.81 12.12
C ASP A 189 -12.21 16.05 10.61
N GLY A 190 -13.26 15.57 9.97
CA GLY A 190 -13.43 15.65 8.52
C GLY A 190 -12.66 14.59 7.70
N SER A 191 -11.87 13.72 8.34
CA SER A 191 -11.21 12.59 7.66
C SER A 191 -12.24 11.66 7.03
N THR A 192 -11.83 10.94 5.99
CA THR A 192 -12.63 9.90 5.36
C THR A 192 -11.99 8.53 5.62
N VAL A 193 -12.77 7.52 5.97
CA VAL A 193 -12.31 6.13 6.09
C VAL A 193 -12.99 5.22 5.09
N GLY A 194 -12.22 4.28 4.51
CA GLY A 194 -12.73 3.16 3.74
C GLY A 194 -12.94 1.95 4.65
N VAL A 195 -14.14 1.40 4.64
CA VAL A 195 -14.60 0.32 5.52
C VAL A 195 -14.92 -0.92 4.69
N ASP A 196 -14.39 -2.07 5.10
CA ASP A 196 -14.73 -3.40 4.59
C ASP A 196 -15.84 -4.00 5.45
N THR A 197 -17.07 -3.97 4.93
CA THR A 197 -18.25 -4.45 5.65
C THR A 197 -18.35 -5.98 5.70
N ALA A 198 -17.57 -6.70 4.90
CA ALA A 198 -17.46 -8.15 5.01
C ALA A 198 -16.58 -8.59 6.20
N CYS A 199 -15.76 -7.69 6.74
CA CYS A 199 -14.83 -8.00 7.83
C CYS A 199 -15.34 -7.44 9.17
N VAL A 200 -16.26 -8.15 9.80
CA VAL A 200 -16.84 -7.79 11.12
C VAL A 200 -16.18 -8.50 12.29
N ASN A 201 -15.35 -9.53 12.04
CA ASN A 201 -14.62 -10.22 13.09
C ASN A 201 -13.50 -9.36 13.66
N VAL A 202 -13.56 -9.09 14.97
CA VAL A 202 -12.59 -8.21 15.63
C VAL A 202 -11.19 -8.82 15.66
N GLN A 203 -10.25 -8.09 15.12
CA GLN A 203 -8.81 -8.30 15.28
C GLN A 203 -8.27 -7.22 16.21
N ASP A 204 -7.67 -7.63 17.32
CA ASP A 204 -7.23 -6.71 18.36
C ASP A 204 -6.27 -5.64 17.82
N GLY A 205 -6.51 -4.40 18.20
CA GLY A 205 -5.72 -3.25 17.80
C GLY A 205 -5.96 -2.74 16.38
N LYS A 206 -7.01 -3.21 15.70
CA LYS A 206 -7.41 -2.68 14.39
C LYS A 206 -8.57 -1.71 14.52
N MET A 207 -8.63 -0.75 13.58
CA MET A 207 -9.72 0.22 13.51
C MET A 207 -10.97 -0.40 12.88
N TYR A 208 -12.11 -0.11 13.48
CA TYR A 208 -13.41 -0.51 13.00
C TYR A 208 -14.39 0.65 13.02
N ALA A 209 -15.27 0.71 12.03
CA ALA A 209 -16.48 1.49 12.11
C ALA A 209 -17.55 0.65 12.84
N LEU A 210 -18.24 1.25 13.75
CA LEU A 210 -19.29 0.62 14.55
C LEU A 210 -20.48 1.55 14.74
N ASP A 211 -21.63 0.96 14.87
CA ASP A 211 -22.86 1.57 15.34
C ASP A 211 -22.98 1.32 16.84
N HIS A 212 -23.06 2.38 17.62
CA HIS A 212 -23.22 2.31 19.07
C HIS A 212 -24.46 3.12 19.45
N ASP A 213 -25.58 2.44 19.63
CA ASP A 213 -26.89 3.06 19.92
C ASP A 213 -27.29 4.13 18.88
N GLY A 214 -27.04 3.87 17.59
CA GLY A 214 -27.36 4.80 16.52
C GLY A 214 -26.31 5.85 16.23
N LEU A 215 -25.15 5.82 16.91
CA LEU A 215 -24.03 6.68 16.63
C LEU A 215 -22.95 5.95 15.84
N LEU A 216 -22.56 6.51 14.69
CA LEU A 216 -21.41 6.02 13.95
C LEU A 216 -20.13 6.41 14.68
N ARG A 217 -19.33 5.42 15.04
CA ARG A 217 -18.05 5.64 15.72
C ARG A 217 -16.93 4.88 15.01
N VAL A 218 -15.72 5.42 15.02
CA VAL A 218 -14.50 4.70 14.63
C VAL A 218 -13.60 4.57 15.85
N LYS A 219 -13.20 3.32 16.16
CA LYS A 219 -12.36 3.02 17.33
C LYS A 219 -11.39 1.87 17.02
N LEU A 220 -10.31 1.80 17.78
CA LEU A 220 -9.50 0.60 17.88
C LEU A 220 -10.24 -0.40 18.77
N LEU A 221 -10.49 -1.62 18.26
CA LEU A 221 -11.19 -2.65 19.01
C LEU A 221 -10.24 -3.69 19.57
N TYR A 222 -10.55 -4.14 20.79
CA TYR A 222 -9.88 -5.26 21.46
C TYR A 222 -10.93 -6.16 22.08
N ARG A 223 -10.81 -7.45 21.84
CA ARG A 223 -11.72 -8.45 22.42
C ARG A 223 -11.44 -8.61 23.91
N GLN A 224 -12.50 -8.82 24.69
CA GLN A 224 -12.45 -9.14 26.09
C GLN A 224 -13.13 -10.49 26.38
N PRO A 225 -12.75 -11.18 27.48
CA PRO A 225 -13.43 -12.40 27.90
C PRO A 225 -14.94 -12.21 27.99
N GLY A 226 -15.71 -13.28 27.72
CA GLY A 226 -17.16 -13.25 27.77
C GLY A 226 -17.85 -12.48 26.63
N GLY A 227 -17.18 -12.33 25.49
CA GLY A 227 -17.73 -11.60 24.34
C GLY A 227 -17.67 -10.08 24.44
N GLY A 228 -17.01 -9.55 25.47
CA GLY A 228 -16.85 -8.12 25.68
C GLY A 228 -15.91 -7.45 24.69
N LEU A 229 -15.98 -6.13 24.62
CA LEU A 229 -15.11 -5.27 23.80
C LEU A 229 -14.51 -4.14 24.64
N ARG A 230 -13.25 -3.83 24.33
CA ARG A 230 -12.61 -2.57 24.71
C ARG A 230 -12.48 -1.71 23.48
N LEU A 231 -13.06 -0.52 23.53
CA LEU A 231 -13.00 0.51 22.52
C LEU A 231 -11.94 1.52 22.94
N LYS A 232 -10.94 1.69 22.09
CA LYS A 232 -9.82 2.60 22.36
C LYS A 232 -9.79 3.71 21.32
N SER A 233 -9.58 4.93 21.78
CA SER A 233 -9.34 6.12 20.97
C SER A 233 -7.83 6.35 20.79
N TYR A 234 -7.41 7.09 19.75
CA TYR A 234 -6.03 7.59 19.71
C TYR A 234 -5.85 8.80 20.62
N ASN A 235 -6.85 9.67 20.70
CA ASN A 235 -6.89 10.78 21.67
C ASN A 235 -7.36 10.28 23.04
N GLU A 236 -6.50 9.52 23.72
CA GLU A 236 -6.81 8.90 25.01
C GLU A 236 -7.00 9.94 26.13
N ALA A 237 -6.38 11.13 25.99
CA ALA A 237 -6.44 12.17 27.00
C ALA A 237 -7.87 12.72 27.18
N GLU A 238 -8.60 12.89 26.07
CA GLU A 238 -9.99 13.38 26.07
C GLU A 238 -11.00 12.26 25.99
N HIS A 239 -10.61 11.11 25.40
CA HIS A 239 -11.48 9.96 25.15
C HIS A 239 -10.84 8.68 25.72
N PRO A 240 -10.95 8.44 27.02
CA PRO A 240 -10.38 7.28 27.66
C PRO A 240 -10.98 5.96 27.13
N ASP A 241 -10.28 4.86 27.39
CA ASP A 241 -10.72 3.51 27.01
C ASP A 241 -12.12 3.20 27.60
N GLU A 242 -13.01 2.73 26.73
CA GLU A 242 -14.32 2.24 27.10
C GLU A 242 -14.33 0.71 27.11
N ARG A 243 -14.96 0.10 28.12
CA ARG A 243 -15.03 -1.37 28.24
C ARG A 243 -16.47 -1.80 28.44
N TYR A 244 -16.91 -2.72 27.59
CA TYR A 244 -18.27 -3.22 27.58
C TYR A 244 -18.28 -4.75 27.70
N GLY A 245 -19.17 -5.28 28.55
CA GLY A 245 -19.42 -6.73 28.67
C GLY A 245 -20.15 -7.27 27.45
N GLY A 246 -20.09 -8.59 27.25
CA GLY A 246 -20.65 -9.23 26.05
C GLY A 246 -22.16 -8.99 25.88
N GLU A 247 -22.92 -8.98 26.96
CA GLU A 247 -24.38 -8.70 26.94
C GLU A 247 -24.63 -7.29 26.36
N TYR A 248 -23.97 -6.28 26.91
CA TYR A 248 -24.08 -4.92 26.42
C TYR A 248 -23.63 -4.79 24.95
N VAL A 249 -22.53 -5.46 24.57
CA VAL A 249 -22.03 -5.44 23.18
C VAL A 249 -23.10 -5.98 22.23
N ASN A 250 -23.74 -7.08 22.58
CA ASN A 250 -24.77 -7.71 21.72
C ASN A 250 -26.00 -6.82 21.53
N GLU A 251 -26.35 -6.01 22.53
CA GLU A 251 -27.56 -5.18 22.51
C GLU A 251 -27.31 -3.79 21.91
N HIS A 252 -26.14 -3.22 22.14
CA HIS A 252 -25.87 -1.80 21.87
C HIS A 252 -24.78 -1.53 20.82
N ILE A 253 -23.95 -2.54 20.47
CA ILE A 253 -22.83 -2.32 19.57
C ILE A 253 -22.90 -3.25 18.36
N ARG A 254 -23.05 -2.68 17.19
CA ARG A 254 -22.98 -3.40 15.92
C ARG A 254 -21.69 -3.00 15.17
N ILE A 255 -20.85 -3.97 14.86
CA ILE A 255 -19.66 -3.73 14.04
C ILE A 255 -20.09 -3.61 12.59
N ILE A 256 -19.84 -2.45 11.97
CA ILE A 256 -20.15 -2.16 10.57
C ILE A 256 -19.09 -2.81 9.69
N GLY A 257 -17.80 -2.66 10.05
CA GLY A 257 -16.72 -3.26 9.31
C GLY A 257 -15.36 -2.73 9.73
N LYS A 258 -14.31 -3.36 9.16
CA LYS A 258 -12.93 -3.02 9.43
C LYS A 258 -12.46 -1.89 8.52
N VAL A 259 -11.78 -0.90 9.09
CA VAL A 259 -11.15 0.16 8.32
C VAL A 259 -9.93 -0.39 7.59
N PHE A 260 -9.89 -0.22 6.27
CA PHE A 260 -8.78 -0.65 5.42
C PHE A 260 -7.99 0.51 4.81
N TRP A 261 -8.58 1.68 4.77
CA TRP A 261 -7.99 2.89 4.19
C TRP A 261 -8.52 4.15 4.87
N TYR A 262 -7.76 5.21 4.85
CA TYR A 262 -8.22 6.53 5.27
C TYR A 262 -7.51 7.64 4.50
N SER A 263 -8.15 8.81 4.43
CA SER A 263 -7.64 10.03 3.83
C SER A 263 -7.86 11.19 4.79
N VAL A 264 -6.86 12.04 4.88
CA VAL A 264 -6.84 13.26 5.67
C VAL A 264 -6.58 14.41 4.72
N LEU A 265 -7.42 15.44 4.78
CA LEU A 265 -7.18 16.71 4.09
C LEU A 265 -6.64 17.69 5.15
N LEU A 266 -5.49 18.29 4.88
CA LEU A 266 -4.81 19.23 5.77
C LEU A 266 -5.09 20.67 5.34
#